data_533724dce90ed7813a29c00b2326a720
#
_entry.id   533724dce90ed7813a29c00b2326a720
#
_cell.length_a   1.000
_cell.length_b   1.000
_cell.length_c   1.000
_cell.angle_alpha   90.00
_cell.angle_beta   90.00
_cell.angle_gamma   90.00
#
_symmetry.space_group_name_H-M   'P 1'
#
loop_
_entity.id
_entity.type
_entity.pdbx_description
1 polymer ?
#
loop_
_entity_poly.entity_id
_entity_poly.type
_entity_poly.pdbx_seq_one_letter_code
_entity_poly.pdbx_strand_id
1 'polypeptide(L)'
;MKNFIIIILGFVVFASCGKSNKDKSFSLLQKWIGKELSLPARSVFTIQGKDTVEYPIQNTYKILTYIDSTGCTSCKLKLAEWEKFITVVDSIRPHTVQFLFFLCPKNGMEIYQTLRVERFKHPICIDEGDYLNKLNHFPADMAFQTFLLDNDNRVVAMGNPIHNLKVRELYLKIIQGREVKSDDEDNVVQTIVDVDKVSTSMGNFDWQKEQKVTFIMKNVGDKLLAIEGVDTSCGCISVEYSKEPVRPGMDLNLY
;
A
#
# COMPACT_ATOMS: atom_id res chain seq x y z
N MET A 1 2.38 -27.37 -67.39
CA MET A 1 2.52 -26.17 -66.54
C MET A 1 2.03 -26.52 -65.14
N LYS A 2 2.95 -26.78 -64.25
CA LYS A 2 2.63 -27.19 -62.88
C LYS A 2 2.73 -25.95 -61.96
N ASN A 3 1.60 -25.53 -61.39
CA ASN A 3 1.56 -24.44 -60.39
C ASN A 3 2.05 -24.97 -59.07
N PHE A 4 3.15 -24.41 -58.59
CA PHE A 4 3.69 -24.65 -57.26
C PHE A 4 3.06 -23.63 -56.30
N ILE A 5 2.16 -24.07 -55.42
CA ILE A 5 1.59 -23.26 -54.35
C ILE A 5 2.55 -23.37 -53.18
N ILE A 6 3.29 -22.27 -52.88
CA ILE A 6 4.11 -22.15 -51.68
C ILE A 6 3.18 -21.70 -50.55
N ILE A 7 2.89 -22.59 -49.60
CA ILE A 7 2.20 -22.28 -48.36
C ILE A 7 3.26 -21.72 -47.39
N ILE A 8 3.28 -20.39 -47.23
CA ILE A 8 4.07 -19.75 -46.16
C ILE A 8 3.31 -19.92 -44.86
N LEU A 9 3.77 -20.87 -44.04
CA LEU A 9 3.28 -21.09 -42.69
C LEU A 9 3.86 -19.96 -41.79
N GLY A 10 3.09 -18.89 -41.61
CA GLY A 10 3.44 -17.80 -40.71
C GLY A 10 3.42 -18.27 -39.28
N PHE A 11 4.61 -18.44 -38.69
CA PHE A 11 4.80 -18.68 -37.28
C PHE A 11 4.53 -17.36 -36.55
N VAL A 12 3.29 -17.17 -36.07
CA VAL A 12 2.95 -16.05 -35.15
C VAL A 12 3.50 -16.41 -33.78
N VAL A 13 4.71 -15.94 -33.49
CA VAL A 13 5.27 -15.97 -32.16
C VAL A 13 4.49 -14.93 -31.33
N PHE A 14 3.49 -15.37 -30.57
CA PHE A 14 2.93 -14.57 -29.49
C PHE A 14 4.01 -14.43 -28.43
N ALA A 15 4.81 -13.38 -28.51
CA ALA A 15 5.60 -12.91 -27.40
C ALA A 15 4.63 -12.39 -26.34
N SER A 16 4.20 -13.27 -25.45
CA SER A 16 3.52 -12.90 -24.21
C SER A 16 4.54 -12.20 -23.33
N CYS A 17 4.72 -10.90 -23.54
CA CYS A 17 5.48 -10.04 -22.65
C CYS A 17 4.64 -9.86 -21.39
N GLY A 18 4.77 -10.75 -20.43
CA GLY A 18 4.22 -10.56 -19.08
C GLY A 18 4.87 -9.33 -18.48
N LYS A 19 4.11 -8.20 -18.38
CA LYS A 19 4.59 -7.00 -17.70
C LYS A 19 5.00 -7.38 -16.29
N SER A 20 6.23 -7.05 -15.91
CA SER A 20 6.75 -7.17 -14.56
C SER A 20 5.78 -6.48 -13.56
N ASN A 21 5.70 -6.95 -12.33
CA ASN A 21 4.90 -6.30 -11.28
C ASN A 21 5.34 -4.83 -11.10
N LYS A 22 6.62 -4.53 -11.29
CA LYS A 22 7.17 -3.17 -11.25
C LYS A 22 6.58 -2.28 -12.35
N ASP A 23 6.44 -2.80 -13.59
CA ASP A 23 5.85 -2.06 -14.71
C ASP A 23 4.37 -1.79 -14.50
N LYS A 24 3.64 -2.73 -13.87
CA LYS A 24 2.23 -2.56 -13.53
C LYS A 24 2.03 -1.47 -12.48
N SER A 25 2.84 -1.47 -11.42
CA SER A 25 2.81 -0.46 -10.37
C SER A 25 3.16 0.92 -10.92
N PHE A 26 4.19 1.02 -11.76
CA PHE A 26 4.58 2.27 -12.39
C PHE A 26 3.49 2.83 -13.31
N SER A 27 2.87 1.99 -14.16
CA SER A 27 1.77 2.42 -15.03
C SER A 27 0.53 2.85 -14.22
N LEU A 28 0.30 2.23 -13.06
CA LEU A 28 -0.76 2.61 -12.14
C LEU A 28 -0.48 4.00 -11.54
N LEU A 29 0.72 4.22 -11.04
CA LEU A 29 1.13 5.52 -10.49
C LEU A 29 0.97 6.64 -11.51
N GLN A 30 1.45 6.44 -12.75
CA GLN A 30 1.29 7.43 -13.85
C GLN A 30 -0.17 7.78 -14.12
N LYS A 31 -1.08 6.82 -14.00
CA LYS A 31 -2.52 7.02 -14.20
C LYS A 31 -3.15 7.88 -13.10
N TRP A 32 -2.61 7.80 -11.88
CA TRP A 32 -3.22 8.44 -10.71
C TRP A 32 -2.61 9.79 -10.36
N ILE A 33 -1.31 9.99 -10.54
CA ILE A 33 -0.65 11.27 -10.27
C ILE A 33 -1.27 12.38 -11.13
N GLY A 34 -1.63 13.49 -10.49
CA GLY A 34 -2.31 14.64 -11.09
C GLY A 34 -3.82 14.48 -11.27
N LYS A 35 -4.38 13.26 -11.08
CA LYS A 35 -5.83 13.04 -11.13
C LYS A 35 -6.51 13.72 -9.95
N GLU A 36 -7.57 14.45 -10.22
CA GLU A 36 -8.43 15.03 -9.20
C GLU A 36 -9.38 13.98 -8.64
N LEU A 37 -9.45 13.88 -7.30
CA LEU A 37 -10.37 12.99 -6.61
C LEU A 37 -11.67 13.73 -6.27
N SER A 38 -12.79 13.08 -6.60
CA SER A 38 -14.11 13.54 -6.22
C SER A 38 -14.44 13.08 -4.80
N LEU A 39 -14.73 14.02 -3.91
CA LEU A 39 -15.15 13.73 -2.55
C LEU A 39 -16.68 13.75 -2.46
N PRO A 40 -17.33 12.81 -1.72
CA PRO A 40 -18.78 12.81 -1.59
C PRO A 40 -19.25 14.11 -0.92
N ALA A 41 -20.30 14.73 -1.49
CA ALA A 41 -20.82 16.01 -1.00
C ALA A 41 -21.39 15.94 0.43
N ARG A 42 -21.76 14.74 0.89
CA ARG A 42 -22.28 14.48 2.24
C ARG A 42 -21.49 13.36 2.88
N SER A 43 -20.37 13.73 3.48
CA SER A 43 -19.57 12.80 4.30
C SER A 43 -19.82 13.11 5.76
N VAL A 44 -20.32 12.13 6.51
CA VAL A 44 -20.54 12.25 7.96
C VAL A 44 -19.32 11.68 8.67
N PHE A 45 -18.60 12.53 9.36
CA PHE A 45 -17.46 12.12 10.17
C PHE A 45 -17.85 11.89 11.61
N THR A 46 -17.27 10.86 12.21
CA THR A 46 -17.54 10.48 13.61
C THR A 46 -16.23 10.20 14.34
N ILE A 47 -16.22 10.42 15.66
CA ILE A 47 -15.17 9.92 16.54
C ILE A 47 -15.58 8.53 17.03
N GLN A 48 -14.71 7.55 16.85
CA GLN A 48 -14.93 6.15 17.21
C GLN A 48 -16.24 5.55 16.66
N GLY A 49 -16.73 6.08 15.54
CA GLY A 49 -17.97 5.64 14.92
C GLY A 49 -19.24 5.99 15.70
N LYS A 50 -19.14 6.85 16.72
CA LYS A 50 -20.26 7.16 17.61
C LYS A 50 -20.66 8.63 17.57
N ASP A 51 -19.74 9.50 17.93
CA ASP A 51 -20.02 10.91 18.11
C ASP A 51 -19.79 11.66 16.80
N THR A 52 -20.86 12.16 16.18
CA THR A 52 -20.77 12.96 14.95
C THR A 52 -20.03 14.26 15.25
N VAL A 53 -19.10 14.61 14.37
CA VAL A 53 -18.29 15.83 14.47
C VAL A 53 -18.36 16.62 13.17
N GLU A 54 -18.32 17.94 13.30
CA GLU A 54 -18.09 18.81 12.14
C GLU A 54 -16.63 18.65 11.69
N TYR A 55 -16.45 18.16 10.48
CA TYR A 55 -15.13 17.98 9.89
C TYR A 55 -15.16 18.40 8.42
N PRO A 56 -15.26 19.73 8.16
CA PRO A 56 -15.32 20.23 6.81
C PRO A 56 -14.00 19.95 6.08
N ILE A 57 -14.11 19.56 4.82
CA ILE A 57 -12.94 19.32 3.97
C ILE A 57 -12.27 20.66 3.69
N GLN A 58 -11.01 20.77 4.08
CA GLN A 58 -10.24 22.00 4.02
C GLN A 58 -9.50 22.16 2.69
N ASN A 59 -9.24 23.39 2.30
CA ASN A 59 -8.37 23.71 1.16
C ASN A 59 -6.89 23.69 1.58
N THR A 60 -6.38 22.50 1.89
CA THR A 60 -5.00 22.23 2.34
C THR A 60 -4.55 20.88 1.79
N TYR A 61 -3.32 20.46 2.05
CA TYR A 61 -2.91 19.08 1.80
C TYR A 61 -3.82 18.12 2.54
N LYS A 62 -4.13 16.99 1.91
CA LYS A 62 -4.96 15.94 2.51
C LYS A 62 -4.28 14.59 2.35
N ILE A 63 -4.29 13.79 3.41
CA ILE A 63 -3.95 12.37 3.32
C ILE A 63 -5.27 11.62 3.38
N LEU A 64 -5.72 11.13 2.23
CA LEU A 64 -6.94 10.35 2.09
C LEU A 64 -6.60 8.87 2.11
N THR A 65 -7.19 8.13 3.04
CA THR A 65 -7.09 6.68 3.14
C THR A 65 -8.46 6.06 2.96
N TYR A 66 -8.60 5.23 1.94
CA TYR A 66 -9.78 4.42 1.69
C TYR A 66 -9.50 2.97 2.11
N ILE A 67 -10.40 2.38 2.87
CA ILE A 67 -10.32 0.99 3.29
C ILE A 67 -11.59 0.28 2.85
N ASP A 68 -11.44 -0.65 1.92
CA ASP A 68 -12.52 -1.45 1.36
C ASP A 68 -13.00 -2.55 2.32
N SER A 69 -14.11 -3.18 1.93
CA SER A 69 -14.74 -4.27 2.69
C SER A 69 -14.07 -5.63 2.52
N THR A 70 -12.95 -5.74 1.80
CA THR A 70 -12.30 -7.04 1.55
C THR A 70 -11.35 -7.40 2.67
N GLY A 71 -11.34 -8.66 3.11
CA GLY A 71 -10.42 -9.18 4.13
C GLY A 71 -10.65 -8.63 5.54
N CYS A 72 -9.62 -8.68 6.37
CA CYS A 72 -9.64 -8.23 7.77
C CYS A 72 -9.47 -6.70 7.86
N THR A 73 -10.53 -6.00 8.26
CA THR A 73 -10.52 -4.53 8.36
C THR A 73 -9.61 -4.02 9.46
N SER A 74 -9.62 -4.65 10.64
CA SER A 74 -8.75 -4.26 11.76
C SER A 74 -7.26 -4.40 11.41
N CYS A 75 -6.89 -5.46 10.65
CA CYS A 75 -5.52 -5.66 10.20
C CYS A 75 -5.06 -4.58 9.22
N LYS A 76 -5.97 -4.07 8.38
CA LYS A 76 -5.67 -3.00 7.42
C LYS A 76 -5.54 -1.63 8.09
N LEU A 77 -6.29 -1.39 9.16
CA LEU A 77 -6.40 -0.09 9.80
C LEU A 77 -5.08 0.35 10.45
N LYS A 78 -4.38 -0.53 11.20
CA LYS A 78 -3.16 -0.19 11.97
C LYS A 78 -3.24 1.19 12.65
N LEU A 79 -4.31 1.43 13.40
CA LEU A 79 -4.69 2.75 13.92
C LEU A 79 -3.60 3.39 14.79
N ALA A 80 -2.91 2.59 15.59
CA ALA A 80 -1.80 3.06 16.42
C ALA A 80 -0.64 3.63 15.57
N GLU A 81 -0.36 3.04 14.40
CA GLU A 81 0.67 3.55 13.50
C GLU A 81 0.21 4.84 12.79
N TRP A 82 -1.08 4.96 12.49
CA TRP A 82 -1.65 6.21 11.99
C TRP A 82 -1.53 7.33 13.01
N GLU A 83 -1.84 7.10 14.30
CA GLU A 83 -1.67 8.11 15.34
C GLU A 83 -0.22 8.61 15.45
N LYS A 84 0.75 7.70 15.38
CA LYS A 84 2.17 8.07 15.34
C LYS A 84 2.49 8.92 14.12
N PHE A 85 2.00 8.53 12.94
CA PHE A 85 2.28 9.27 11.71
C PHE A 85 1.62 10.65 11.70
N ILE A 86 0.39 10.77 12.17
CA ILE A 86 -0.31 12.05 12.35
C ILE A 86 0.51 12.97 13.26
N THR A 87 0.97 12.45 14.41
CA THR A 87 1.82 13.21 15.34
C THR A 87 3.10 13.71 14.68
N VAL A 88 3.75 12.88 13.85
CA VAL A 88 4.94 13.29 13.10
C VAL A 88 4.61 14.40 12.11
N VAL A 89 3.55 14.27 11.33
CA VAL A 89 3.13 15.29 10.35
C VAL A 89 2.80 16.61 11.05
N ASP A 90 2.03 16.57 12.14
CA ASP A 90 1.67 17.76 12.93
C ASP A 90 2.90 18.42 13.58
N SER A 91 3.90 17.65 13.98
CA SER A 91 5.15 18.22 14.50
C SER A 91 5.98 18.96 13.45
N ILE A 92 5.88 18.55 12.20
CA ILE A 92 6.62 19.14 11.08
C ILE A 92 5.91 20.39 10.54
N ARG A 93 4.61 20.28 10.33
CA ARG A 93 3.76 21.35 9.81
C ARG A 93 2.38 21.34 10.50
N PRO A 94 2.25 21.99 11.65
CA PRO A 94 1.00 22.01 12.42
C PRO A 94 -0.19 22.50 11.58
N HIS A 95 -1.28 21.75 11.59
CA HIS A 95 -2.57 22.09 10.95
C HIS A 95 -2.52 22.36 9.44
N THR A 96 -1.49 21.88 8.73
CA THR A 96 -1.37 22.07 7.26
C THR A 96 -1.79 20.85 6.46
N VAL A 97 -2.07 19.73 7.11
CA VAL A 97 -2.50 18.49 6.48
C VAL A 97 -3.76 17.98 7.17
N GLN A 98 -4.79 17.73 6.39
CA GLN A 98 -6.00 17.09 6.87
C GLN A 98 -5.96 15.59 6.58
N PHE A 99 -6.32 14.76 7.58
CA PHE A 99 -6.40 13.31 7.42
C PHE A 99 -7.85 12.90 7.18
N LEU A 100 -8.10 12.24 6.07
CA LEU A 100 -9.43 11.80 5.65
C LEU A 100 -9.47 10.26 5.63
N PHE A 101 -10.12 9.66 6.62
CA PHE A 101 -10.31 8.22 6.70
C PHE A 101 -11.72 7.86 6.23
N PHE A 102 -11.80 7.10 5.13
CA PHE A 102 -13.04 6.55 4.61
C PHE A 102 -13.01 5.04 4.72
N LEU A 103 -13.94 4.49 5.46
CA LEU A 103 -14.03 3.06 5.73
C LEU A 103 -15.32 2.53 5.13
N CYS A 104 -15.22 1.52 4.24
CA CYS A 104 -16.36 0.79 3.69
C CYS A 104 -16.39 -0.63 4.29
N PRO A 105 -17.00 -0.84 5.48
CA PRO A 105 -17.00 -2.13 6.15
C PRO A 105 -18.03 -3.08 5.56
N LYS A 106 -17.78 -4.39 5.61
CA LYS A 106 -18.81 -5.42 5.45
C LYS A 106 -19.77 -5.46 6.63
N ASN A 107 -19.23 -5.23 7.81
CA ASN A 107 -19.95 -5.25 9.07
C ASN A 107 -19.54 -4.01 9.88
N GLY A 108 -20.45 -3.05 9.99
CA GLY A 108 -20.20 -1.82 10.74
C GLY A 108 -19.88 -2.07 12.22
N MET A 109 -20.45 -3.10 12.83
CA MET A 109 -20.23 -3.43 14.24
C MET A 109 -18.77 -3.75 14.55
N GLU A 110 -18.11 -4.50 13.67
CA GLU A 110 -16.68 -4.85 13.81
C GLU A 110 -15.80 -3.58 13.82
N ILE A 111 -16.08 -2.65 12.93
CA ILE A 111 -15.36 -1.37 12.87
C ILE A 111 -15.59 -0.56 14.14
N TYR A 112 -16.82 -0.41 14.59
CA TYR A 112 -17.11 0.32 15.82
C TYR A 112 -16.38 -0.25 17.02
N GLN A 113 -16.30 -1.58 17.15
CA GLN A 113 -15.56 -2.23 18.21
C GLN A 113 -14.05 -1.94 18.11
N THR A 114 -13.48 -2.11 16.90
CA THR A 114 -12.05 -1.85 16.67
C THR A 114 -11.68 -0.42 17.02
N LEU A 115 -12.43 0.57 16.56
CA LEU A 115 -12.18 1.98 16.83
C LEU A 115 -12.21 2.34 18.32
N ARG A 116 -13.10 1.68 19.08
CA ARG A 116 -13.22 1.87 20.54
C ARG A 116 -12.09 1.20 21.29
N VAL A 117 -11.76 -0.03 20.94
CA VAL A 117 -10.66 -0.79 21.58
C VAL A 117 -9.34 -0.06 21.38
N GLU A 118 -9.06 0.37 20.14
CA GLU A 118 -7.86 1.12 19.79
C GLU A 118 -7.90 2.59 20.25
N ARG A 119 -9.05 3.06 20.75
CA ARG A 119 -9.27 4.45 21.20
C ARG A 119 -8.89 5.51 20.18
N PHE A 120 -9.09 5.23 18.91
CA PHE A 120 -8.73 6.14 17.82
C PHE A 120 -9.55 7.43 17.88
N LYS A 121 -8.88 8.58 17.96
CA LYS A 121 -9.52 9.87 18.22
C LYS A 121 -9.73 10.75 16.99
N HIS A 122 -9.17 10.35 15.84
CA HIS A 122 -9.35 11.12 14.61
C HIS A 122 -10.71 10.88 13.99
N PRO A 123 -11.29 11.90 13.32
CA PRO A 123 -12.55 11.77 12.61
C PRO A 123 -12.45 10.74 11.48
N ILE A 124 -13.48 9.90 11.37
CA ILE A 124 -13.60 8.86 10.35
C ILE A 124 -14.96 8.96 9.70
N CYS A 125 -15.03 8.77 8.40
CA CYS A 125 -16.26 8.58 7.66
C CYS A 125 -16.48 7.07 7.44
N ILE A 126 -17.57 6.54 7.96
CA ILE A 126 -18.02 5.17 7.65
C ILE A 126 -18.92 5.26 6.43
N ASP A 127 -18.38 4.88 5.28
CA ASP A 127 -19.02 4.97 3.98
C ASP A 127 -19.64 3.62 3.60
N GLU A 128 -20.73 3.24 4.28
CA GLU A 128 -21.43 1.98 4.05
C GLU A 128 -21.93 1.83 2.61
N GLY A 129 -22.17 2.94 1.93
CA GLY A 129 -22.60 2.97 0.54
C GLY A 129 -21.48 2.89 -0.48
N ASP A 130 -20.23 2.87 -0.05
CA ASP A 130 -19.04 2.90 -0.92
C ASP A 130 -19.07 4.06 -1.95
N TYR A 131 -19.61 5.21 -1.51
CA TYR A 131 -19.78 6.36 -2.39
C TYR A 131 -18.45 6.94 -2.87
N LEU A 132 -17.45 6.98 -1.99
CA LEU A 132 -16.14 7.50 -2.36
C LEU A 132 -15.48 6.66 -3.47
N ASN A 133 -15.53 5.34 -3.36
CA ASN A 133 -14.97 4.45 -4.38
C ASN A 133 -15.81 4.45 -5.67
N LYS A 134 -17.13 4.54 -5.56
CA LYS A 134 -18.01 4.68 -6.75
C LYS A 134 -17.70 5.93 -7.57
N LEU A 135 -17.28 7.02 -6.93
CA LEU A 135 -16.88 8.25 -7.60
C LEU A 135 -15.51 8.15 -8.27
N ASN A 136 -14.57 7.42 -7.65
CA ASN A 136 -13.15 7.48 -8.04
C ASN A 136 -12.62 6.21 -8.72
N HIS A 137 -13.24 5.06 -8.47
CA HIS A 137 -12.82 3.74 -8.95
C HIS A 137 -11.38 3.40 -8.52
N PHE A 138 -11.16 3.32 -7.21
CA PHE A 138 -9.85 3.05 -6.63
C PHE A 138 -9.25 1.71 -7.08
N PRO A 139 -7.93 1.57 -7.06
CA PRO A 139 -7.28 0.29 -7.29
C PRO A 139 -7.75 -0.76 -6.29
N ALA A 140 -7.86 -2.01 -6.75
CA ALA A 140 -8.20 -3.13 -5.87
C ALA A 140 -7.08 -3.46 -4.88
N ASP A 141 -5.83 -3.16 -5.21
CA ASP A 141 -4.69 -3.37 -4.33
C ASP A 141 -4.65 -2.28 -3.24
N MET A 142 -4.80 -2.71 -1.99
CA MET A 142 -4.81 -1.84 -0.82
C MET A 142 -3.53 -1.00 -0.64
N ALA A 143 -2.40 -1.45 -1.18
CA ALA A 143 -1.16 -0.69 -1.14
C ALA A 143 -1.29 0.66 -1.86
N PHE A 144 -2.26 0.80 -2.77
CA PHE A 144 -2.53 1.98 -3.57
C PHE A 144 -3.86 2.68 -3.24
N GLN A 145 -4.42 2.43 -2.04
CA GLN A 145 -5.67 3.04 -1.58
C GLN A 145 -5.45 4.20 -0.59
N THR A 146 -4.22 4.70 -0.52
CA THR A 146 -3.88 5.91 0.24
C THR A 146 -3.23 6.93 -0.68
N PHE A 147 -3.65 8.20 -0.56
CA PHE A 147 -3.29 9.28 -1.46
C PHE A 147 -2.89 10.52 -0.68
N LEU A 148 -1.78 11.16 -1.05
CA LEU A 148 -1.50 12.53 -0.68
C LEU A 148 -2.10 13.43 -1.76
N LEU A 149 -2.99 14.33 -1.37
CA LEU A 149 -3.68 15.28 -2.24
C LEU A 149 -3.20 16.70 -1.95
N ASP A 150 -3.14 17.50 -3.00
CA ASP A 150 -2.95 18.95 -2.86
C ASP A 150 -4.25 19.68 -2.45
N ASN A 151 -4.19 21.00 -2.46
CA ASN A 151 -5.32 21.85 -2.11
C ASN A 151 -6.54 21.62 -3.02
N ASP A 152 -6.32 21.31 -4.30
CA ASP A 152 -7.34 21.09 -5.33
C ASP A 152 -7.80 19.63 -5.43
N ASN A 153 -7.48 18.80 -4.41
CA ASN A 153 -7.76 17.37 -4.38
C ASN A 153 -7.07 16.56 -5.49
N ARG A 154 -5.96 17.05 -6.05
CA ARG A 154 -5.18 16.31 -7.03
C ARG A 154 -4.17 15.42 -6.33
N VAL A 155 -4.04 14.21 -6.83
CA VAL A 155 -3.07 13.23 -6.30
C VAL A 155 -1.65 13.70 -6.59
N VAL A 156 -0.88 13.99 -5.55
CA VAL A 156 0.54 14.35 -5.65
C VAL A 156 1.46 13.19 -5.27
N ALA A 157 0.98 12.27 -4.46
CA ALA A 157 1.65 10.99 -4.19
C ALA A 157 0.63 9.91 -3.83
N MET A 158 0.99 8.65 -4.03
CA MET A 158 0.11 7.50 -3.83
C MET A 158 0.88 6.35 -3.17
N GLY A 159 0.23 5.65 -2.27
CA GLY A 159 0.78 4.55 -1.49
C GLY A 159 0.59 4.74 0.00
N ASN A 160 0.61 3.66 0.77
CA ASN A 160 0.32 3.71 2.20
C ASN A 160 1.59 4.02 3.01
N PRO A 161 1.69 5.20 3.67
CA PRO A 161 2.88 5.60 4.45
C PRO A 161 3.04 4.82 5.75
N ILE A 162 2.04 4.06 6.18
CA ILE A 162 2.11 3.20 7.36
C ILE A 162 2.79 1.88 7.03
N HIS A 163 2.62 1.40 5.80
CA HIS A 163 3.17 0.13 5.35
C HIS A 163 4.50 0.28 4.60
N ASN A 164 4.83 1.47 4.09
CA ASN A 164 6.03 1.68 3.28
C ASN A 164 6.79 2.94 3.72
N LEU A 165 8.00 2.74 4.24
CA LEU A 165 8.87 3.81 4.74
C LEU A 165 9.27 4.79 3.63
N LYS A 166 9.53 4.34 2.41
CA LYS A 166 9.86 5.22 1.27
C LYS A 166 8.68 6.11 0.89
N VAL A 167 7.46 5.56 0.93
CA VAL A 167 6.23 6.35 0.73
C VAL A 167 6.05 7.36 1.86
N ARG A 168 6.32 6.97 3.11
CA ARG A 168 6.29 7.88 4.27
C ARG A 168 7.26 9.05 4.09
N GLU A 169 8.49 8.78 3.74
CA GLU A 169 9.53 9.80 3.49
C GLU A 169 9.13 10.73 2.34
N LEU A 170 8.58 10.17 1.25
CA LEU A 170 8.07 10.93 0.12
C LEU A 170 6.97 11.91 0.55
N TYR A 171 5.99 11.44 1.31
CA TYR A 171 4.91 12.29 1.84
C TYR A 171 5.47 13.41 2.70
N LEU A 172 6.39 13.11 3.62
CA LEU A 172 7.01 14.10 4.49
C LEU A 172 7.84 15.12 3.71
N LYS A 173 8.61 14.70 2.69
CA LYS A 173 9.35 15.60 1.80
C LYS A 173 8.40 16.58 1.08
N ILE A 174 7.31 16.08 0.50
CA ILE A 174 6.31 16.91 -0.21
C ILE A 174 5.64 17.90 0.76
N ILE A 175 5.17 17.43 1.92
CA ILE A 175 4.52 18.26 2.94
C ILE A 175 5.46 19.36 3.44
N GLN A 176 6.76 19.09 3.54
CA GLN A 176 7.77 20.07 3.92
C GLN A 176 8.08 21.09 2.81
N GLY A 177 7.56 20.90 1.60
CA GLY A 177 7.91 21.71 0.44
C GLY A 177 9.35 21.51 -0.04
N ARG A 178 9.96 20.37 0.29
CA ARG A 178 11.29 20.01 -0.21
C ARG A 178 11.16 19.47 -1.63
N GLU A 179 12.05 19.90 -2.52
CA GLU A 179 12.11 19.32 -3.86
C GLU A 179 12.39 17.81 -3.75
N VAL A 180 11.51 17.02 -4.33
CA VAL A 180 11.73 15.59 -4.53
C VAL A 180 12.62 15.47 -5.77
N LYS A 181 13.94 15.54 -5.56
CA LYS A 181 14.88 15.20 -6.62
C LYS A 181 14.83 13.69 -6.82
N SER A 182 14.81 13.28 -8.06
CA SER A 182 14.88 11.87 -8.49
C SER A 182 16.26 11.22 -8.20
N ASP A 183 17.10 11.88 -7.43
CA ASP A 183 18.51 11.54 -7.25
C ASP A 183 18.76 10.34 -6.31
N ASP A 184 17.73 9.82 -5.65
CA ASP A 184 17.89 8.66 -4.76
C ASP A 184 17.81 7.29 -5.48
N GLU A 185 17.50 7.25 -6.78
CA GLU A 185 17.52 5.99 -7.54
C GLU A 185 18.91 5.53 -7.96
N ASP A 186 19.88 6.45 -8.09
CA ASP A 186 21.21 6.12 -8.63
C ASP A 186 22.18 5.51 -7.61
N ASN A 187 21.83 5.48 -6.31
CA ASN A 187 22.70 4.92 -5.27
C ASN A 187 22.15 3.69 -4.54
N VAL A 188 20.96 3.19 -4.90
CA VAL A 188 20.46 1.93 -4.35
C VAL A 188 21.17 0.78 -5.05
N VAL A 189 22.17 0.22 -4.39
CA VAL A 189 22.84 -1.00 -4.84
C VAL A 189 21.83 -2.13 -4.80
N GLN A 190 21.24 -2.46 -5.94
CA GLN A 190 20.30 -3.57 -6.07
C GLN A 190 21.06 -4.85 -6.42
N THR A 191 20.61 -5.98 -5.87
CA THR A 191 21.04 -7.32 -6.26
C THR A 191 19.86 -8.12 -6.79
N ILE A 192 20.13 -9.24 -7.43
CA ILE A 192 19.12 -10.14 -7.95
C ILE A 192 18.90 -11.26 -6.95
N VAL A 193 17.64 -11.55 -6.66
CA VAL A 193 17.24 -12.58 -5.71
C VAL A 193 16.37 -13.61 -6.41
N ASP A 194 16.68 -14.88 -6.20
CA ASP A 194 15.82 -16.01 -6.52
C ASP A 194 15.14 -16.51 -5.25
N VAL A 195 13.87 -16.92 -5.33
CA VAL A 195 13.11 -17.42 -4.19
C VAL A 195 12.63 -18.84 -4.49
N ASP A 196 12.76 -19.75 -3.51
CA ASP A 196 12.39 -21.16 -3.66
C ASP A 196 10.89 -21.32 -3.95
N LYS A 197 10.06 -20.43 -3.41
CA LYS A 197 8.60 -20.40 -3.60
C LYS A 197 8.04 -19.02 -3.28
N VAL A 198 6.99 -18.62 -3.98
CA VAL A 198 6.29 -17.34 -3.77
C VAL A 198 5.04 -17.50 -2.92
N SER A 199 4.60 -18.73 -2.69
CA SER A 199 3.45 -19.06 -1.84
C SER A 199 3.56 -20.49 -1.31
N THR A 200 2.88 -20.75 -0.21
CA THR A 200 2.76 -22.10 0.35
C THR A 200 1.41 -22.26 1.02
N SER A 201 0.86 -23.48 0.95
CA SER A 201 -0.36 -23.80 1.69
C SER A 201 0.02 -24.40 3.04
N MET A 202 -0.55 -23.86 4.11
CA MET A 202 -0.36 -24.38 5.45
C MET A 202 -1.39 -25.48 5.82
N GLY A 203 -2.32 -25.78 4.88
CA GLY A 203 -3.37 -26.77 5.11
C GLY A 203 -4.34 -26.36 6.23
N ASN A 204 -4.93 -27.35 6.88
CA ASN A 204 -5.74 -27.13 8.07
C ASN A 204 -4.84 -27.17 9.31
N PHE A 205 -4.87 -26.13 10.10
CA PHE A 205 -4.08 -26.03 11.33
C PHE A 205 -4.92 -25.55 12.51
N ASP A 206 -4.43 -25.86 13.71
CA ASP A 206 -5.01 -25.38 14.94
C ASP A 206 -4.63 -23.91 15.16
N TRP A 207 -5.61 -23.03 15.18
CA TRP A 207 -5.42 -21.59 15.35
C TRP A 207 -4.76 -21.19 16.69
N GLN A 208 -4.77 -22.09 17.68
CA GLN A 208 -4.12 -21.88 18.97
C GLN A 208 -2.62 -22.23 18.96
N LYS A 209 -2.12 -22.80 17.87
CA LYS A 209 -0.73 -23.22 17.75
C LYS A 209 -0.01 -22.36 16.72
N GLU A 210 1.17 -21.92 17.10
CA GLU A 210 2.08 -21.25 16.16
C GLU A 210 2.43 -22.21 15.01
N GLN A 211 2.30 -21.69 13.79
CA GLN A 211 2.69 -22.39 12.56
C GLN A 211 3.91 -21.69 11.98
N LYS A 212 4.90 -22.47 11.56
CA LYS A 212 6.13 -21.94 10.95
C LYS A 212 6.27 -22.43 9.52
N VAL A 213 6.66 -21.51 8.65
CA VAL A 213 6.96 -21.80 7.25
C VAL A 213 8.28 -21.13 6.91
N THR A 214 9.16 -21.86 6.24
CA THR A 214 10.43 -21.31 5.77
C THR A 214 10.35 -20.97 4.28
N PHE A 215 10.82 -19.77 3.92
CA PHE A 215 11.11 -19.37 2.56
C PHE A 215 12.61 -19.17 2.43
N ILE A 216 13.18 -19.57 1.29
CA ILE A 216 14.60 -19.43 1.02
C ILE A 216 14.76 -18.40 -0.10
N MET A 217 15.55 -17.36 0.19
CA MET A 217 15.95 -16.33 -0.77
C MET A 217 17.43 -16.53 -1.10
N LYS A 218 17.75 -16.78 -2.35
CA LYS A 218 19.14 -16.89 -2.82
C LYS A 218 19.57 -15.59 -3.47
N ASN A 219 20.70 -15.06 -3.04
CA ASN A 219 21.34 -13.94 -3.72
C ASN A 219 22.03 -14.43 -4.99
N VAL A 220 21.36 -14.28 -6.14
CA VAL A 220 21.91 -14.67 -7.46
C VAL A 220 22.54 -13.49 -8.21
N GLY A 221 22.56 -12.31 -7.61
CA GLY A 221 23.24 -11.13 -8.14
C GLY A 221 24.72 -11.07 -7.75
N ASP A 222 25.35 -9.96 -8.05
CA ASP A 222 26.76 -9.68 -7.84
C ASP A 222 27.04 -8.75 -6.64
N LYS A 223 26.01 -8.26 -5.96
CA LYS A 223 26.08 -7.37 -4.81
C LYS A 223 25.62 -8.07 -3.52
N LEU A 224 25.94 -7.46 -2.37
CA LEU A 224 25.40 -7.92 -1.11
C LEU A 224 23.87 -7.76 -1.07
N LEU A 225 23.16 -8.78 -0.57
CA LEU A 225 21.73 -8.73 -0.30
C LEU A 225 21.52 -8.35 1.17
N ALA A 226 20.77 -7.28 1.40
CA ALA A 226 20.26 -6.92 2.71
C ALA A 226 18.75 -6.66 2.61
N ILE A 227 17.98 -7.14 3.58
CA ILE A 227 16.56 -6.83 3.69
C ILE A 227 16.43 -5.54 4.52
N GLU A 228 15.94 -4.48 3.90
CA GLU A 228 15.72 -3.18 4.55
C GLU A 228 14.50 -3.19 5.47
N GLY A 229 13.46 -3.97 5.10
CA GLY A 229 12.23 -4.08 5.87
C GLY A 229 11.36 -5.24 5.42
N VAL A 230 10.44 -5.64 6.28
CA VAL A 230 9.41 -6.64 6.02
C VAL A 230 8.08 -6.09 6.47
N ASP A 231 7.11 -6.11 5.57
CA ASP A 231 5.73 -5.76 5.87
C ASP A 231 4.86 -7.02 5.84
N THR A 232 4.00 -7.17 6.84
CA THR A 232 3.05 -8.28 6.93
C THR A 232 1.63 -7.77 6.78
N SER A 233 0.77 -8.58 6.18
CA SER A 233 -0.65 -8.23 5.95
C SER A 233 -1.48 -8.18 7.24
N CYS A 234 -1.02 -8.82 8.33
CA CYS A 234 -1.66 -8.76 9.64
C CYS A 234 -0.63 -8.85 10.77
N GLY A 235 -1.01 -8.40 11.98
CA GLY A 235 -0.20 -8.55 13.18
C GLY A 235 -0.08 -9.99 13.70
N CYS A 236 -0.77 -10.94 13.08
CA CYS A 236 -0.69 -12.36 13.40
C CYS A 236 0.46 -13.08 12.67
N ILE A 237 1.18 -12.37 11.80
CA ILE A 237 2.34 -12.90 11.07
C ILE A 237 3.58 -12.15 11.55
N SER A 238 4.62 -12.90 11.88
CA SER A 238 5.97 -12.38 12.12
C SER A 238 6.95 -13.02 11.14
N VAL A 239 8.00 -12.30 10.81
CA VAL A 239 9.07 -12.83 9.94
C VAL A 239 10.40 -12.64 10.64
N GLU A 240 11.08 -13.75 10.86
CA GLU A 240 12.41 -13.79 11.44
C GLU A 240 13.45 -14.12 10.37
N TYR A 241 14.55 -13.38 10.35
CA TYR A 241 15.67 -13.60 9.41
C TYR A 241 16.95 -12.97 9.93
N SER A 242 18.11 -13.41 9.38
CA SER A 242 19.39 -12.77 9.67
C SER A 242 19.45 -11.36 9.14
N LYS A 243 19.86 -10.40 9.97
CA LYS A 243 20.08 -9.00 9.59
C LYS A 243 21.43 -8.77 8.90
N GLU A 244 22.28 -9.78 8.87
CA GLU A 244 23.58 -9.67 8.21
C GLU A 244 23.42 -9.72 6.70
N PRO A 245 24.18 -8.85 5.96
CA PRO A 245 24.16 -8.89 4.51
C PRO A 245 24.65 -10.22 3.94
N VAL A 246 23.91 -10.77 2.99
CA VAL A 246 24.15 -12.05 2.35
C VAL A 246 24.98 -11.89 1.09
N ARG A 247 26.08 -12.60 0.98
CA ARG A 247 26.98 -12.55 -0.17
C ARG A 247 26.37 -13.19 -1.42
N PRO A 248 26.83 -12.80 -2.63
CA PRO A 248 26.49 -13.50 -3.86
C PRO A 248 26.63 -15.02 -3.75
N GLY A 249 25.65 -15.74 -4.25
CA GLY A 249 25.58 -17.20 -4.24
C GLY A 249 25.07 -17.84 -2.93
N MET A 250 24.91 -17.07 -1.85
CA MET A 250 24.45 -17.55 -0.55
C MET A 250 22.93 -17.41 -0.38
N ASP A 251 22.39 -18.21 0.52
CA ASP A 251 20.97 -18.25 0.86
C ASP A 251 20.65 -17.47 2.14
N LEU A 252 19.45 -16.89 2.18
CA LEU A 252 18.86 -16.27 3.35
C LEU A 252 17.53 -16.96 3.65
N ASN A 253 17.39 -17.46 4.86
CA ASN A 253 16.14 -18.09 5.31
C ASN A 253 15.25 -17.07 5.99
N LEU A 254 13.97 -17.11 5.62
CA LEU A 254 12.88 -16.35 6.26
C LEU A 254 11.97 -17.35 6.98
N TYR A 255 11.72 -17.13 8.25
CA TYR A 255 10.89 -18.01 9.10
C TYR A 255 9.59 -17.29 9.51
#